data_4d6dc542859a05005525725194ccd0ac
#
_entry.id   4d6dc542859a05005525725194ccd0ac
#
_cell.length_a   1.000
_cell.length_b   1.000
_cell.length_c   1.000
_cell.angle_alpha   90.00
_cell.angle_beta   90.00
_cell.angle_gamma   90.00
#
_symmetry.space_group_name_H-M   'P 1'
#
loop_
_entity.id
_entity.type
_entity.pdbx_description
1 polymer ?
#
loop_
_entity_poly.entity_id
_entity_poly.type
_entity_poly.pdbx_seq_one_letter_code
_entity_poly.pdbx_strand_id
1 'polypeptide(L)'
;DLHSFPTRRSSDLNRSGEPFAPRHTSDAVRRRVYLVPEDRAHEAMLPGWSLMRTISLPFLGQDSPGNVIRHALEQRRAKQVIQDFQVVTTGPDQLVDSLSGGNQQKAVVGRWILAGPEVLVLDEPFRGVDIGARRVLSAKARECAGEGAAVVVLSSDIDEILEVADRIIVLVEGEITLDSYTTQTSHDEIVQRMSEVSENV
;
A
#
# COMPACT_ATOMS: atom_id res chain seq x y z
N ASP A 1 -30.95 8.75 -12.42
CA ASP A 1 -29.78 8.78 -13.31
C ASP A 1 -28.55 8.60 -12.45
N LEU A 2 -28.04 7.38 -12.44
CA LEU A 2 -26.75 7.05 -11.89
C LEU A 2 -25.70 7.83 -12.72
N HIS A 3 -25.11 8.85 -12.13
CA HIS A 3 -23.99 9.54 -12.75
C HIS A 3 -22.91 8.50 -13.07
N SER A 4 -22.78 8.19 -14.35
CA SER A 4 -21.69 7.37 -14.86
C SER A 4 -20.40 8.14 -14.62
N PHE A 5 -19.63 7.74 -13.61
CA PHE A 5 -18.23 8.16 -13.54
C PHE A 5 -17.58 7.88 -14.89
N PRO A 6 -16.85 8.84 -15.47
CA PRO A 6 -16.12 8.56 -16.69
C PRO A 6 -15.21 7.37 -16.41
N THR A 7 -15.51 6.23 -17.01
CA THR A 7 -14.64 5.06 -16.95
C THR A 7 -13.32 5.48 -17.59
N ARG A 8 -12.34 5.86 -16.76
CA ARG A 8 -10.98 6.08 -17.26
C ARG A 8 -10.57 4.82 -17.98
N ARG A 9 -10.29 4.94 -19.25
CA ARG A 9 -9.80 3.82 -20.04
C ARG A 9 -8.43 3.45 -19.49
N SER A 10 -8.16 2.18 -19.33
CA SER A 10 -6.82 1.66 -18.95
C SER A 10 -5.68 2.18 -19.84
N SER A 11 -6.02 2.75 -21.01
CA SER A 11 -5.09 3.40 -21.94
C SER A 11 -4.48 4.71 -21.45
N ASP A 12 -5.03 5.32 -20.38
CA ASP A 12 -4.60 6.64 -19.92
C ASP A 12 -3.48 6.56 -18.85
N LEU A 13 -3.16 5.36 -18.39
CA LEU A 13 -2.07 5.14 -17.46
C LEU A 13 -0.75 4.92 -18.22
N ASN A 14 0.28 5.62 -17.81
CA ASN A 14 1.64 5.44 -18.30
C ASN A 14 2.58 5.03 -17.17
N ARG A 15 3.47 4.09 -17.45
CA ARG A 15 4.54 3.67 -16.55
C ARG A 15 5.88 3.82 -17.30
N SER A 16 6.77 4.65 -16.77
CA SER A 16 8.07 4.91 -17.38
C SER A 16 7.98 5.29 -18.87
N GLY A 17 6.94 6.05 -19.24
CA GLY A 17 6.70 6.49 -20.63
C GLY A 17 5.99 5.47 -21.52
N GLU A 18 5.70 4.27 -21.04
CA GLU A 18 4.95 3.25 -21.77
C GLU A 18 3.52 3.11 -21.27
N PRO A 19 2.53 2.85 -22.17
CA PRO A 19 1.14 2.61 -21.74
C PRO A 19 1.05 1.43 -20.76
N PHE A 20 0.37 1.66 -19.64
CA PHE A 20 0.12 0.66 -18.62
C PHE A 20 -1.37 0.31 -18.57
N ALA A 21 -1.75 -0.80 -19.19
CA ALA A 21 -3.13 -1.25 -19.29
C ALA A 21 -3.27 -2.70 -18.77
N PRO A 22 -3.19 -2.93 -17.45
CA PRO A 22 -3.37 -4.25 -16.88
C PRO A 22 -4.82 -4.71 -17.06
N ARG A 23 -5.03 -5.93 -17.53
CA ARG A 23 -6.36 -6.55 -17.66
C ARG A 23 -6.76 -7.32 -16.40
N HIS A 24 -5.77 -7.80 -15.66
CA HIS A 24 -5.92 -8.58 -14.43
C HIS A 24 -4.92 -8.10 -13.38
N THR A 25 -5.21 -8.34 -12.12
CA THR A 25 -4.30 -8.05 -10.99
C THR A 25 -2.93 -8.71 -11.18
N SER A 26 -2.91 -9.93 -11.74
CA SER A 26 -1.66 -10.63 -12.07
C SER A 26 -0.78 -9.88 -13.08
N ASP A 27 -1.37 -9.05 -13.96
CA ASP A 27 -0.60 -8.25 -14.91
C ASP A 27 0.11 -7.09 -14.21
N ALA A 28 -0.57 -6.45 -13.23
CA ALA A 28 0.02 -5.43 -12.39
C ALA A 28 1.15 -6.01 -11.53
N VAL A 29 0.89 -7.15 -10.89
CA VAL A 29 1.89 -7.83 -10.04
C VAL A 29 3.15 -8.20 -10.83
N ARG A 30 3.01 -8.75 -12.05
CA ARG A 30 4.17 -9.04 -12.92
C ARG A 30 4.97 -7.80 -13.28
N ARG A 31 4.33 -6.64 -13.35
CA ARG A 31 4.97 -5.35 -13.61
C ARG A 31 5.36 -4.60 -12.34
N ARG A 32 5.38 -5.28 -11.19
CA ARG A 32 5.80 -4.75 -9.90
C ARG A 32 5.01 -3.50 -9.46
N VAL A 33 3.72 -3.45 -9.84
CA VAL A 33 2.74 -2.46 -9.38
C VAL A 33 1.85 -3.15 -8.36
N TYR A 34 1.89 -2.68 -7.12
CA TYR A 34 1.21 -3.31 -5.99
C TYR A 34 0.29 -2.34 -5.27
N LEU A 35 -0.79 -2.88 -4.73
CA LEU A 35 -1.76 -2.18 -3.90
C LEU A 35 -1.86 -2.86 -2.53
N VAL A 36 -1.80 -2.06 -1.49
CA VAL A 36 -2.26 -2.40 -0.15
C VAL A 36 -3.62 -1.75 0.04
N PRO A 37 -4.70 -2.52 0.12
CA PRO A 37 -6.05 -1.98 0.24
C PRO A 37 -6.35 -1.49 1.66
N GLU A 38 -7.35 -0.60 1.79
CA GLU A 38 -7.87 -0.12 3.07
C GLU A 38 -8.40 -1.28 3.94
N ASP A 39 -9.26 -2.13 3.37
CA ASP A 39 -9.81 -3.29 4.08
C ASP A 39 -8.88 -4.51 3.95
N ARG A 40 -7.80 -4.47 4.73
CA ARG A 40 -6.84 -5.59 4.75
C ARG A 40 -7.45 -6.92 5.14
N ALA A 41 -8.50 -6.91 5.97
CA ALA A 41 -9.09 -8.14 6.51
C ALA A 41 -9.82 -8.93 5.41
N HIS A 42 -10.53 -8.25 4.54
CA HIS A 42 -11.31 -8.89 3.47
C HIS A 42 -10.55 -8.97 2.15
N GLU A 43 -9.63 -8.04 1.87
CA GLU A 43 -9.00 -7.92 0.56
C GLU A 43 -7.53 -8.36 0.52
N ALA A 44 -6.85 -8.36 1.68
CA ALA A 44 -5.41 -8.61 1.71
C ALA A 44 -4.99 -9.86 2.50
N MET A 45 -5.88 -10.44 3.30
CA MET A 45 -5.61 -11.61 4.13
C MET A 45 -6.63 -12.71 3.88
N LEU A 46 -6.24 -13.94 4.19
CA LEU A 46 -7.13 -15.10 4.17
C LEU A 46 -7.31 -15.60 5.60
N PRO A 47 -8.55 -15.62 6.14
CA PRO A 47 -8.82 -16.09 7.50
C PRO A 47 -8.28 -17.50 7.73
N GLY A 48 -7.72 -17.72 8.92
CA GLY A 48 -7.13 -19.01 9.29
C GLY A 48 -5.78 -19.33 8.66
N TRP A 49 -5.19 -18.40 7.90
CA TRP A 49 -3.85 -18.57 7.35
C TRP A 49 -2.78 -18.13 8.33
N SER A 50 -1.63 -18.80 8.27
CA SER A 50 -0.45 -18.37 9.02
C SER A 50 0.14 -17.10 8.43
N LEU A 51 0.87 -16.35 9.26
CA LEU A 51 1.63 -15.17 8.85
C LEU A 51 2.55 -15.50 7.66
N MET A 52 3.24 -16.63 7.70
CA MET A 52 4.11 -17.10 6.62
C MET A 52 3.36 -17.25 5.29
N ARG A 53 2.23 -17.93 5.29
CA ARG A 53 1.41 -18.11 4.07
C ARG A 53 0.86 -16.80 3.55
N THR A 54 0.41 -15.91 4.45
CA THR A 54 -0.09 -14.58 4.10
C THR A 54 0.99 -13.73 3.42
N ILE A 55 2.22 -13.77 3.92
CA ILE A 55 3.35 -13.04 3.33
C ILE A 55 3.76 -13.65 1.98
N SER A 56 3.75 -14.98 1.87
CA SER A 56 4.26 -15.67 0.67
C SER A 56 3.26 -15.76 -0.47
N LEU A 57 1.97 -15.51 -0.23
CA LEU A 57 0.90 -15.66 -1.21
C LEU A 57 1.20 -15.01 -2.58
N PRO A 58 1.68 -13.76 -2.67
CA PRO A 58 1.96 -13.14 -3.95
C PRO A 58 3.09 -13.79 -4.76
N PHE A 59 3.93 -14.58 -4.10
CA PHE A 59 5.14 -15.17 -4.67
C PHE A 59 4.97 -16.64 -5.07
N LEU A 60 3.84 -17.26 -4.77
CA LEU A 60 3.63 -18.70 -5.00
C LEU A 60 3.92 -19.12 -6.45
N GLY A 61 3.53 -18.30 -7.43
CA GLY A 61 3.81 -18.59 -8.83
C GLY A 61 5.30 -18.60 -9.20
N GLN A 62 6.12 -17.81 -8.50
CA GLN A 62 7.56 -17.73 -8.70
C GLN A 62 8.31 -18.80 -7.91
N ASP A 63 7.79 -19.17 -6.75
CA ASP A 63 8.45 -20.06 -5.79
C ASP A 63 8.07 -21.53 -5.93
N SER A 64 7.16 -21.85 -6.83
CA SER A 64 6.63 -23.20 -7.00
C SER A 64 6.92 -23.77 -8.39
N PRO A 65 8.19 -23.88 -8.83
CA PRO A 65 8.48 -24.54 -10.07
C PRO A 65 7.99 -26.00 -10.02
N GLY A 66 7.19 -26.38 -11.01
CA GLY A 66 6.59 -27.72 -11.02
C GLY A 66 5.48 -27.94 -9.97
N ASN A 67 4.81 -26.86 -9.52
CA ASN A 67 3.74 -26.89 -8.52
C ASN A 67 4.15 -27.38 -7.11
N VAL A 68 5.45 -27.35 -6.79
CA VAL A 68 5.96 -27.70 -5.46
C VAL A 68 6.29 -26.44 -4.68
N ILE A 69 5.55 -26.21 -3.59
CA ILE A 69 5.79 -25.06 -2.70
C ILE A 69 7.11 -25.30 -1.93
N ARG A 70 8.02 -24.34 -2.05
CA ARG A 70 9.29 -24.36 -1.30
C ARG A 70 9.14 -23.75 0.07
N HIS A 71 8.72 -24.53 1.05
CA HIS A 71 8.47 -24.08 2.42
C HIS A 71 9.64 -23.31 3.06
N ALA A 72 10.88 -23.66 2.75
CA ALA A 72 12.06 -22.94 3.23
C ALA A 72 12.12 -21.48 2.72
N LEU A 73 11.65 -21.21 1.50
CA LEU A 73 11.58 -19.86 0.96
C LEU A 73 10.47 -19.05 1.62
N GLU A 74 9.29 -19.65 1.82
CA GLU A 74 8.21 -19.01 2.56
C GLU A 74 8.65 -18.61 3.96
N GLN A 75 9.31 -19.54 4.69
CA GLN A 75 9.80 -19.29 6.03
C GLN A 75 10.85 -18.16 6.06
N ARG A 76 11.76 -18.13 5.07
CA ARG A 76 12.78 -17.08 4.97
C ARG A 76 12.14 -15.71 4.76
N ARG A 77 11.19 -15.60 3.84
CA ARG A 77 10.46 -14.33 3.57
C ARG A 77 9.68 -13.86 4.79
N ALA A 78 8.96 -14.78 5.44
CA ALA A 78 8.23 -14.43 6.64
C ALA A 78 9.16 -13.90 7.74
N LYS A 79 10.27 -14.58 8.01
CA LYS A 79 11.27 -14.13 8.98
C LYS A 79 11.83 -12.75 8.63
N GLN A 80 12.11 -12.50 7.36
CA GLN A 80 12.61 -11.21 6.90
C GLN A 80 11.57 -10.09 7.16
N VAL A 81 10.31 -10.28 6.76
CA VAL A 81 9.25 -9.29 7.02
C VAL A 81 9.04 -9.08 8.52
N ILE A 82 9.02 -10.16 9.32
CA ILE A 82 8.90 -10.08 10.79
C ILE A 82 9.99 -9.19 11.37
N GLN A 83 11.23 -9.37 10.93
CA GLN A 83 12.38 -8.62 11.42
C GLN A 83 12.36 -7.17 10.92
N ASP A 84 12.21 -6.96 9.61
CA ASP A 84 12.35 -5.63 8.97
C ASP A 84 11.22 -4.68 9.37
N PHE A 85 10.02 -5.24 9.61
CA PHE A 85 8.84 -4.49 10.02
C PHE A 85 8.54 -4.58 11.52
N GLN A 86 9.40 -5.24 12.29
CA GLN A 86 9.22 -5.41 13.74
C GLN A 86 7.82 -5.94 14.08
N VAL A 87 7.38 -6.99 13.37
CA VAL A 87 6.07 -7.62 13.63
C VAL A 87 6.12 -8.36 14.95
N VAL A 88 5.26 -8.00 15.89
CA VAL A 88 5.13 -8.71 17.16
C VAL A 88 4.32 -9.98 16.94
N THR A 89 4.99 -11.12 17.05
CA THR A 89 4.44 -12.46 16.76
C THR A 89 5.20 -13.53 17.52
N THR A 90 4.57 -14.69 17.74
CA THR A 90 5.23 -15.90 18.27
C THR A 90 6.04 -16.65 17.20
N GLY A 91 5.90 -16.29 15.92
CA GLY A 91 6.63 -16.86 14.81
C GLY A 91 5.84 -16.90 13.50
N PRO A 92 6.49 -17.39 12.42
CA PRO A 92 5.88 -17.43 11.09
C PRO A 92 4.58 -18.26 10.99
N ASP A 93 4.41 -19.24 11.89
CA ASP A 93 3.25 -20.14 11.89
C ASP A 93 2.05 -19.58 12.65
N GLN A 94 2.20 -18.42 13.34
CA GLN A 94 1.09 -17.79 14.02
C GLN A 94 -0.01 -17.40 13.02
N LEU A 95 -1.28 -17.64 13.39
CA LEU A 95 -2.42 -17.23 12.57
C LEU A 95 -2.47 -15.71 12.45
N VAL A 96 -2.64 -15.20 11.22
CA VAL A 96 -2.68 -13.77 10.96
C VAL A 96 -3.84 -13.09 11.70
N ASP A 97 -4.97 -13.78 11.86
CA ASP A 97 -6.14 -13.27 12.56
C ASP A 97 -5.90 -13.02 14.06
N SER A 98 -4.91 -13.68 14.65
CA SER A 98 -4.55 -13.51 16.06
C SER A 98 -3.59 -12.35 16.33
N LEU A 99 -3.10 -11.70 15.27
CA LEU A 99 -2.25 -10.52 15.38
C LEU A 99 -3.08 -9.26 15.64
N SER A 100 -2.48 -8.27 16.32
CA SER A 100 -3.07 -6.93 16.38
C SER A 100 -3.16 -6.28 14.99
N GLY A 101 -4.10 -5.34 14.80
CA GLY A 101 -4.29 -4.65 13.54
C GLY A 101 -3.00 -4.03 12.99
N GLY A 102 -2.18 -3.40 13.85
CA GLY A 102 -0.89 -2.85 13.45
C GLY A 102 0.10 -3.91 12.96
N ASN A 103 0.13 -5.10 13.57
CA ASN A 103 1.00 -6.19 13.13
C ASN A 103 0.49 -6.85 11.84
N GLN A 104 -0.82 -6.95 11.65
CA GLN A 104 -1.41 -7.36 10.38
C GLN A 104 -1.02 -6.40 9.26
N GLN A 105 -1.14 -5.09 9.48
CA GLN A 105 -0.78 -4.06 8.51
C GLN A 105 0.70 -4.12 8.12
N LYS A 106 1.59 -4.27 9.12
CA LYS A 106 3.03 -4.46 8.90
C LYS A 106 3.32 -5.68 8.01
N ALA A 107 2.60 -6.78 8.22
CA ALA A 107 2.76 -7.99 7.41
C ALA A 107 2.30 -7.78 5.96
N VAL A 108 1.14 -7.13 5.77
CA VAL A 108 0.56 -6.86 4.44
C VAL A 108 1.41 -5.86 3.64
N VAL A 109 1.85 -4.76 4.26
CA VAL A 109 2.77 -3.81 3.61
C VAL A 109 4.13 -4.46 3.36
N GLY A 110 4.66 -5.17 4.36
CA GLY A 110 5.98 -5.80 4.29
C GLY A 110 6.12 -6.81 3.17
N ARG A 111 5.08 -7.60 2.88
CA ARG A 111 5.12 -8.55 1.76
C ARG A 111 5.32 -7.88 0.41
N TRP A 112 4.72 -6.69 0.20
CA TRP A 112 4.83 -5.98 -1.07
C TRP A 112 6.14 -5.20 -1.19
N ILE A 113 6.64 -4.60 -0.10
CA ILE A 113 7.97 -3.96 -0.09
C ILE A 113 9.06 -5.01 -0.32
N LEU A 114 8.96 -6.19 0.30
CA LEU A 114 9.89 -7.30 0.06
C LEU A 114 9.89 -7.76 -1.41
N ALA A 115 8.78 -7.58 -2.12
CA ALA A 115 8.67 -7.91 -3.55
C ALA A 115 9.44 -6.91 -4.45
N GLY A 116 9.94 -5.83 -3.89
CA GLY A 116 10.66 -4.78 -4.62
C GLY A 116 9.75 -4.06 -5.62
N PRO A 117 8.78 -3.27 -5.18
CA PRO A 117 7.85 -2.57 -6.06
C PRO A 117 8.57 -1.57 -6.98
N GLU A 118 8.00 -1.33 -8.15
CA GLU A 118 8.26 -0.12 -8.94
C GLU A 118 7.22 0.95 -8.63
N VAL A 119 5.97 0.51 -8.36
CA VAL A 119 4.90 1.38 -7.87
C VAL A 119 4.22 0.67 -6.71
N LEU A 120 4.10 1.36 -5.59
CA LEU A 120 3.40 0.89 -4.39
C LEU A 120 2.30 1.89 -4.04
N VAL A 121 1.06 1.42 -4.07
CA VAL A 121 -0.11 2.19 -3.63
C VAL A 121 -0.51 1.70 -2.26
N LEU A 122 -0.59 2.59 -1.30
CA LEU A 122 -1.01 2.35 0.08
C LEU A 122 -2.31 3.10 0.33
N ASP A 123 -3.41 2.36 0.46
CA ASP A 123 -4.74 2.92 0.70
C ASP A 123 -5.05 2.85 2.20
N GLU A 124 -5.21 4.03 2.83
CA GLU A 124 -5.40 4.20 4.27
C GLU A 124 -4.46 3.33 5.13
N PRO A 125 -3.13 3.35 4.88
CA PRO A 125 -2.21 2.37 5.48
C PRO A 125 -2.08 2.50 7.00
N PHE A 126 -2.47 3.63 7.56
CA PHE A 126 -2.33 3.94 8.99
C PHE A 126 -3.63 3.76 9.77
N ARG A 127 -4.73 3.45 9.09
CA ARG A 127 -6.04 3.29 9.72
C ARG A 127 -6.06 2.11 10.68
N GLY A 128 -6.42 2.41 11.95
CA GLY A 128 -6.54 1.40 13.00
C GLY A 128 -5.21 0.78 13.43
N VAL A 129 -4.11 1.49 13.26
CA VAL A 129 -2.79 1.10 13.76
C VAL A 129 -2.33 2.02 14.90
N ASP A 130 -1.50 1.49 15.79
CA ASP A 130 -0.89 2.28 16.86
C ASP A 130 0.26 3.17 16.33
N ILE A 131 0.66 4.16 17.13
CA ILE A 131 1.73 5.12 16.77
C ILE A 131 3.05 4.40 16.44
N GLY A 132 3.37 3.30 17.13
CA GLY A 132 4.58 2.53 16.89
C GLY A 132 4.54 1.86 15.51
N ALA A 133 3.42 1.24 15.16
CA ALA A 133 3.22 0.64 13.84
C ALA A 133 3.24 1.70 12.72
N ARG A 134 2.58 2.86 12.93
CA ARG A 134 2.60 3.98 11.99
C ARG A 134 4.03 4.43 11.67
N ARG A 135 4.87 4.65 12.69
CA ARG A 135 6.28 5.05 12.50
C ARG A 135 7.08 4.05 11.66
N VAL A 136 6.89 2.76 11.92
CA VAL A 136 7.58 1.71 11.15
C VAL A 136 7.11 1.73 9.69
N LEU A 137 5.81 1.83 9.45
CA LEU A 137 5.23 1.85 8.10
C LEU A 137 5.67 3.08 7.32
N SER A 138 5.62 4.29 7.92
CA SER A 138 6.08 5.54 7.31
C SER A 138 7.56 5.47 6.95
N ALA A 139 8.41 4.99 7.87
CA ALA A 139 9.83 4.83 7.61
C ALA A 139 10.11 3.87 6.44
N LYS A 140 9.40 2.73 6.39
CA LYS A 140 9.55 1.74 5.32
C LYS A 140 9.03 2.22 3.97
N ALA A 141 7.95 3.01 3.95
CA ALA A 141 7.44 3.65 2.74
C ALA A 141 8.48 4.64 2.16
N ARG A 142 9.06 5.48 3.03
CA ARG A 142 10.13 6.43 2.61
C ARG A 142 11.41 5.72 2.18
N GLU A 143 11.83 4.64 2.85
CA GLU A 143 12.97 3.80 2.45
C GLU A 143 12.74 3.24 1.04
N CYS A 144 11.57 2.68 0.79
CA CYS A 144 11.17 2.13 -0.51
C CYS A 144 11.18 3.21 -1.62
N ALA A 145 10.71 4.43 -1.33
CA ALA A 145 10.79 5.56 -2.26
C ALA A 145 12.24 5.98 -2.52
N GLY A 146 13.09 5.99 -1.47
CA GLY A 146 14.52 6.28 -1.59
C GLY A 146 15.28 5.25 -2.43
N GLU A 147 14.80 4.02 -2.54
CA GLU A 147 15.33 2.97 -3.41
C GLU A 147 14.81 3.08 -4.86
N GLY A 148 14.01 4.08 -5.16
CA GLY A 148 13.54 4.40 -6.52
C GLY A 148 12.14 3.93 -6.86
N ALA A 149 11.37 3.40 -5.92
CA ALA A 149 9.97 3.11 -6.14
C ALA A 149 9.11 4.39 -6.13
N ALA A 150 8.06 4.44 -6.95
CA ALA A 150 7.01 5.44 -6.80
C ALA A 150 6.03 4.96 -5.71
N VAL A 151 5.99 5.64 -4.57
CA VAL A 151 5.07 5.33 -3.47
C VAL A 151 3.93 6.35 -3.46
N VAL A 152 2.70 5.85 -3.55
CA VAL A 152 1.48 6.66 -3.46
C VAL A 152 0.77 6.29 -2.17
N VAL A 153 0.53 7.26 -1.31
CA VAL A 153 -0.22 7.09 -0.06
C VAL A 153 -1.54 7.83 -0.18
N LEU A 154 -2.64 7.12 0.01
CA LEU A 154 -3.98 7.69 0.12
C LEU A 154 -4.35 7.71 1.59
N SER A 155 -4.69 8.86 2.12
CA SER A 155 -5.20 9.01 3.49
C SER A 155 -6.13 10.21 3.58
N SER A 156 -7.12 10.10 4.45
CA SER A 156 -8.00 11.20 4.84
C SER A 156 -7.41 12.06 5.97
N ASP A 157 -6.33 11.61 6.61
CA ASP A 157 -5.64 12.32 7.69
C ASP A 157 -4.46 13.14 7.14
N ILE A 158 -4.57 14.47 7.24
CA ILE A 158 -3.58 15.41 6.72
C ILE A 158 -2.23 15.25 7.44
N ASP A 159 -2.24 15.03 8.74
CA ASP A 159 -1.00 14.90 9.53
C ASP A 159 -0.22 13.64 9.12
N GLU A 160 -0.94 12.56 8.78
CA GLU A 160 -0.32 11.34 8.25
C GLU A 160 0.39 11.59 6.93
N ILE A 161 -0.26 12.32 6.01
CA ILE A 161 0.30 12.66 4.71
C ILE A 161 1.51 13.58 4.85
N LEU A 162 1.40 14.62 5.67
CA LEU A 162 2.52 15.55 5.92
C LEU A 162 3.75 14.86 6.52
N GLU A 163 3.56 13.78 7.30
CA GLU A 163 4.66 13.01 7.88
C GLU A 163 5.40 12.16 6.83
N VAL A 164 4.69 11.63 5.81
CA VAL A 164 5.24 10.59 4.94
C VAL A 164 5.53 11.07 3.52
N ALA A 165 4.79 12.04 3.00
CA ALA A 165 4.86 12.43 1.59
C ALA A 165 5.87 13.57 1.34
N ASP A 166 6.45 13.58 0.14
CA ASP A 166 7.25 14.69 -0.39
C ASP A 166 6.39 15.66 -1.22
N ARG A 167 5.31 15.15 -1.85
CA ARG A 167 4.36 15.91 -2.67
C ARG A 167 2.95 15.50 -2.29
N ILE A 168 2.05 16.46 -2.21
CA ILE A 168 0.65 16.30 -1.86
C ILE A 168 -0.23 16.68 -3.04
N ILE A 169 -1.22 15.86 -3.31
CA ILE A 169 -2.31 16.14 -4.24
C ILE A 169 -3.61 16.04 -3.46
N VAL A 170 -4.37 17.14 -3.42
CA VAL A 170 -5.71 17.17 -2.81
C VAL A 170 -6.74 16.97 -3.92
N LEU A 171 -7.59 15.96 -3.71
CA LEU A 171 -8.70 15.61 -4.60
C LEU A 171 -10.02 15.91 -3.89
N VAL A 172 -10.86 16.74 -4.48
CA VAL A 172 -12.21 17.03 -4.00
C VAL A 172 -13.19 16.83 -5.14
N GLU A 173 -14.20 15.98 -4.95
CA GLU A 173 -15.23 15.67 -5.96
C GLU A 173 -14.67 15.25 -7.35
N GLY A 174 -13.47 14.65 -7.36
CA GLY A 174 -12.80 14.19 -8.58
C GLY A 174 -11.94 15.25 -9.26
N GLU A 175 -11.83 16.46 -8.72
CA GLU A 175 -10.96 17.53 -9.21
C GLU A 175 -9.74 17.70 -8.31
N ILE A 176 -8.61 18.05 -8.91
CA ILE A 176 -7.38 18.38 -8.17
C ILE A 176 -7.45 19.84 -7.76
N THR A 177 -7.57 20.09 -6.46
CA THR A 177 -7.63 21.45 -5.89
C THR A 177 -6.27 21.95 -5.40
N LEU A 178 -5.33 21.03 -5.12
CA LEU A 178 -3.95 21.34 -4.77
C LEU A 178 -3.01 20.28 -5.36
N ASP A 179 -1.86 20.73 -5.86
CA ASP A 179 -0.73 19.90 -6.24
C ASP A 179 0.54 20.64 -5.85
N SER A 180 1.19 20.23 -4.74
CA SER A 180 2.30 20.96 -4.15
C SER A 180 3.28 20.04 -3.43
N TYR A 181 4.53 20.49 -3.25
CA TYR A 181 5.48 19.85 -2.36
C TYR A 181 5.14 20.16 -0.89
N THR A 182 5.36 19.20 0.01
CA THR A 182 5.10 19.37 1.45
C THR A 182 5.90 20.52 2.08
N THR A 183 7.05 20.87 1.49
CA THR A 183 7.87 22.00 1.90
C THR A 183 7.31 23.37 1.47
N GLN A 184 6.30 23.38 0.60
CA GLN A 184 5.71 24.60 0.00
C GLN A 184 4.25 24.80 0.39
N THR A 185 3.68 23.92 1.17
CA THR A 185 2.29 23.98 1.63
C THR A 185 2.21 23.84 3.14
N SER A 186 1.06 24.20 3.71
CA SER A 186 0.79 24.07 5.14
C SER A 186 -0.49 23.27 5.39
N HIS A 187 -0.65 22.78 6.62
CA HIS A 187 -1.88 22.11 7.05
C HIS A 187 -3.12 22.99 6.76
N ASP A 188 -3.08 24.27 7.09
CA ASP A 188 -4.20 25.19 6.90
C ASP A 188 -4.55 25.38 5.43
N GLU A 189 -3.55 25.46 4.55
CA GLU A 189 -3.76 25.55 3.11
C GLU A 189 -4.45 24.28 2.57
N ILE A 190 -4.04 23.11 3.01
CA ILE A 190 -4.65 21.84 2.61
C ILE A 190 -6.12 21.81 3.03
N VAL A 191 -6.42 22.18 4.30
CA VAL A 191 -7.81 22.27 4.81
C VAL A 191 -8.65 23.25 4.00
N GLN A 192 -8.09 24.42 3.69
CA GLN A 192 -8.77 25.40 2.85
C GLN A 192 -9.13 24.83 1.49
N ARG A 193 -8.18 24.18 0.81
CA ARG A 193 -8.40 23.58 -0.52
C ARG A 193 -9.41 22.42 -0.50
N MET A 194 -9.51 21.68 0.60
CA MET A 194 -10.53 20.66 0.79
C MET A 194 -11.94 21.26 0.91
N SER A 195 -12.06 22.52 1.34
CA SER A 195 -13.34 23.20 1.59
C SER A 195 -13.85 24.00 0.38
N GLU A 196 -12.98 24.41 -0.54
CA GLU A 196 -13.31 25.38 -1.63
C GLU A 196 -14.36 24.88 -2.63
N VAL A 197 -14.59 23.59 -2.77
CA VAL A 197 -15.56 23.02 -3.72
C VAL A 197 -16.99 23.01 -3.16
N SER A 198 -17.16 23.09 -1.86
CA SER A 198 -18.50 23.07 -1.22
C SER A 198 -19.30 24.35 -1.40
N GLU A 199 -18.71 25.44 -1.92
CA GLU A 199 -19.39 26.75 -2.09
C GLU A 199 -19.95 27.00 -3.50
N ASN A 200 -19.69 26.11 -4.47
CA ASN A 200 -20.11 26.29 -5.86
C ASN A 200 -21.26 25.37 -6.32
N VAL A 201 -22.04 24.81 -5.40
CA VAL A 201 -23.25 24.02 -5.71
C VAL A 201 -24.52 24.76 -5.30
#